data_5c4fedf4d2dcdd8568c14bc82cd3ad90
#
_entry.id   5c4fedf4d2dcdd8568c14bc82cd3ad90
#
_cell.length_a   1.000
_cell.length_b   1.000
_cell.length_c   1.000
_cell.angle_alpha   90.00
_cell.angle_beta   90.00
_cell.angle_gamma   90.00
#
_symmetry.space_group_name_H-M   'P 1'
#
loop_
_entity.id
_entity.type
_entity.pdbx_description
1 polymer ?
#
loop_
_entity_poly.entity_id
_entity_poly.type
_entity_poly.pdbx_seq_one_letter_code
_entity_poly.pdbx_strand_id
1 'polypeptide(L)'
;DLLIANAGHGLGHGFLDKPFTEARHVIDTNITGTLDLLHRAGADMRQRGRGRILITGAVAGLMPGSSQAVYNGTKAFIDSFSFALRNELKDSGVTVTCLMPGATDTHFFERADMLATQAGRGEKANPADVAQEGYAALKKGQDHVVAGWKDKATGALTRPAADGDRIRG
;
A
#
# COMPACT_ATOMS: atom_id res chain seq x y z
N ASP A 1 -3.10 -19.34 -7.62
CA ASP A 1 -2.20 -18.32 -8.17
C ASP A 1 -2.12 -17.14 -7.23
N LEU A 2 -0.92 -16.59 -7.05
CA LEU A 2 -0.64 -15.45 -6.18
C LEU A 2 0.04 -14.33 -6.98
N LEU A 3 -0.36 -13.08 -6.73
CA LEU A 3 0.34 -11.89 -7.16
C LEU A 3 0.69 -11.04 -5.95
N ILE A 4 1.94 -10.59 -5.86
CA ILE A 4 2.40 -9.63 -4.85
C ILE A 4 2.90 -8.38 -5.57
N ALA A 5 2.11 -7.32 -5.53
CA ALA A 5 2.46 -5.99 -6.05
C ALA A 5 3.17 -5.21 -4.95
N ASN A 6 4.50 -5.31 -4.91
CA ASN A 6 5.33 -4.79 -3.82
C ASN A 6 6.26 -3.64 -4.24
N ALA A 7 6.47 -3.38 -5.51
CA ALA A 7 7.36 -2.32 -5.95
C ALA A 7 6.93 -0.97 -5.37
N GLY A 8 7.88 -0.22 -4.83
CA GLY A 8 7.62 1.08 -4.24
C GLY A 8 8.89 1.87 -4.01
N HIS A 9 8.79 3.19 -4.17
CA HIS A 9 9.86 4.14 -3.97
C HIS A 9 9.37 5.30 -3.10
N GLY A 10 10.20 5.78 -2.19
CA GLY A 10 9.94 6.96 -1.39
C GLY A 10 10.62 8.20 -1.97
N LEU A 11 10.24 9.36 -1.46
CA LEU A 11 10.89 10.63 -1.75
C LEU A 11 10.83 11.50 -0.50
N GLY A 12 12.00 11.78 0.07
CA GLY A 12 12.18 12.73 1.17
C GLY A 12 12.29 14.16 0.68
N HIS A 13 12.41 15.10 1.61
CA HIS A 13 12.48 16.54 1.44
C HIS A 13 11.15 17.23 1.05
N GLY A 14 11.13 18.55 1.12
CA GLY A 14 9.98 19.34 0.69
C GLY A 14 9.68 19.17 -0.79
N PHE A 15 8.43 19.20 -1.15
CA PHE A 15 7.99 18.98 -2.54
C PHE A 15 8.64 19.92 -3.54
N LEU A 16 8.85 21.16 -3.14
CA LEU A 16 9.46 22.20 -4.00
C LEU A 16 10.99 22.20 -3.99
N ASP A 17 11.60 21.37 -3.13
CA ASP A 17 13.06 21.30 -2.97
C ASP A 17 13.71 20.24 -3.87
N LYS A 18 12.90 19.47 -4.59
CA LYS A 18 13.36 18.40 -5.49
C LYS A 18 12.88 18.65 -6.94
N PRO A 19 13.64 18.20 -7.94
CA PRO A 19 13.17 18.21 -9.32
C PRO A 19 11.87 17.43 -9.48
N PHE A 20 10.93 17.95 -10.26
CA PHE A 20 9.65 17.27 -10.52
C PHE A 20 9.81 15.87 -11.12
N THR A 21 10.91 15.61 -11.81
CA THR A 21 11.25 14.28 -12.36
C THR A 21 11.37 13.22 -11.29
N GLU A 22 11.84 13.57 -10.08
CA GLU A 22 11.91 12.63 -8.95
C GLU A 22 10.50 12.30 -8.42
N ALA A 23 9.64 13.31 -8.25
CA ALA A 23 8.24 13.12 -7.89
C ALA A 23 7.51 12.25 -8.92
N ARG A 24 7.76 12.50 -10.20
CA ARG A 24 7.21 11.72 -11.31
C ARG A 24 7.65 10.26 -11.26
N HIS A 25 8.93 10.00 -10.98
CA HIS A 25 9.45 8.63 -10.82
C HIS A 25 8.75 7.87 -9.69
N VAL A 26 8.50 8.53 -8.55
CA VAL A 26 7.75 7.91 -7.44
C VAL A 26 6.32 7.57 -7.87
N ILE A 27 5.63 8.47 -8.55
CA ILE A 27 4.27 8.24 -9.06
C ILE A 27 4.26 7.08 -10.07
N ASP A 28 5.19 7.08 -11.01
CA ASP A 28 5.27 6.05 -12.04
C ASP A 28 5.57 4.68 -11.44
N THR A 29 6.43 4.60 -10.43
CA THR A 29 6.72 3.34 -9.73
C THR A 29 5.54 2.88 -8.86
N ASN A 30 5.06 3.77 -7.98
CA ASN A 30 4.09 3.38 -6.94
C ASN A 30 2.68 3.22 -7.48
N ILE A 31 2.28 4.04 -8.45
CA ILE A 31 0.93 4.05 -9.00
C ILE A 31 0.89 3.41 -10.38
N THR A 32 1.51 4.03 -11.38
CA THR A 32 1.38 3.60 -12.78
C THR A 32 1.81 2.14 -12.97
N GLY A 33 3.00 1.77 -12.50
CA GLY A 33 3.51 0.41 -12.61
C GLY A 33 2.69 -0.61 -11.82
N THR A 34 2.21 -0.22 -10.63
CA THR A 34 1.33 -1.09 -9.83
C THR A 34 0.00 -1.32 -10.54
N LEU A 35 -0.62 -0.27 -11.07
CA LEU A 35 -1.89 -0.39 -11.81
C LEU A 35 -1.76 -1.23 -13.08
N ASP A 36 -0.69 -1.04 -13.86
CA ASP A 36 -0.46 -1.84 -15.09
C ASP A 36 -0.33 -3.33 -14.76
N LEU A 37 0.47 -3.66 -13.75
CA LEU A 37 0.63 -5.03 -13.27
C LEU A 37 -0.70 -5.63 -12.80
N LEU A 38 -1.45 -4.91 -11.97
CA LEU A 38 -2.73 -5.37 -11.43
C LEU A 38 -3.79 -5.50 -12.52
N HIS A 39 -3.81 -4.59 -13.50
CA HIS A 39 -4.75 -4.65 -14.61
C HIS A 39 -4.56 -5.93 -15.44
N ARG A 40 -3.33 -6.25 -15.80
CA ARG A 40 -3.01 -7.45 -16.61
C ARG A 40 -3.27 -8.73 -15.83
N ALA A 41 -2.64 -8.87 -14.67
CA ALA A 41 -2.76 -10.09 -13.88
C ALA A 41 -4.15 -10.26 -13.25
N GLY A 42 -4.78 -9.19 -12.82
CA GLY A 42 -6.13 -9.21 -12.25
C GLY A 42 -7.19 -9.59 -13.29
N ALA A 43 -7.07 -9.10 -14.54
CA ALA A 43 -7.96 -9.48 -15.64
C ALA A 43 -7.87 -10.98 -15.92
N ASP A 44 -6.66 -11.53 -16.00
CA ASP A 44 -6.42 -12.94 -16.22
C ASP A 44 -6.93 -13.81 -15.04
N MET A 45 -6.66 -13.41 -13.80
CA MET A 45 -7.19 -14.10 -12.60
C MET A 45 -8.72 -14.09 -12.58
N ARG A 46 -9.34 -12.94 -12.88
CA ARG A 46 -10.80 -12.81 -12.96
C ARG A 46 -11.38 -13.72 -14.01
N GLN A 47 -10.77 -13.80 -15.19
CA GLN A 47 -11.21 -14.70 -16.27
C GLN A 47 -11.16 -16.17 -15.86
N ARG A 48 -10.13 -16.57 -15.09
CA ARG A 48 -9.99 -17.93 -14.56
C ARG A 48 -10.84 -18.22 -13.32
N GLY A 49 -11.49 -17.21 -12.75
CA GLY A 49 -12.33 -17.36 -11.57
C GLY A 49 -11.55 -17.69 -10.29
N ARG A 50 -10.25 -17.41 -10.23
CA ARG A 50 -9.40 -17.70 -9.08
C ARG A 50 -8.14 -16.86 -9.05
N GLY A 51 -7.75 -16.42 -7.86
CA GLY A 51 -6.50 -15.69 -7.64
C GLY A 51 -6.47 -15.01 -6.29
N ARG A 52 -5.27 -14.68 -5.84
CA ARG A 52 -5.05 -13.89 -4.62
C ARG A 52 -4.02 -12.81 -4.91
N ILE A 53 -4.36 -11.59 -4.58
CA ILE A 53 -3.54 -10.40 -4.83
C ILE A 53 -3.19 -9.77 -3.49
N LEU A 54 -1.91 -9.55 -3.23
CA LEU A 54 -1.40 -8.69 -2.17
C LEU A 54 -0.90 -7.39 -2.79
N ILE A 55 -1.34 -6.26 -2.27
CA ILE A 55 -0.87 -4.94 -2.68
C ILE A 55 -0.19 -4.29 -1.48
N THR A 56 1.05 -3.86 -1.65
CA THR A 56 1.80 -3.19 -0.58
C THR A 56 1.48 -1.69 -0.56
N GLY A 57 0.54 -1.33 0.31
CA GLY A 57 0.24 0.03 0.71
C GLY A 57 1.23 0.58 1.74
N ALA A 58 0.76 1.39 2.66
CA ALA A 58 1.52 1.82 3.84
C ALA A 58 0.61 2.54 4.85
N VAL A 59 0.91 2.45 6.13
CA VAL A 59 0.29 3.31 7.16
C VAL A 59 0.49 4.80 6.85
N ALA A 60 1.58 5.15 6.18
CA ALA A 60 1.85 6.52 5.71
C ALA A 60 0.76 7.07 4.78
N GLY A 61 -0.01 6.22 4.09
CA GLY A 61 -1.15 6.64 3.28
C GLY A 61 -2.34 7.16 4.09
N LEU A 62 -2.40 6.87 5.39
CA LEU A 62 -3.51 7.27 6.27
C LEU A 62 -3.34 8.68 6.87
N MET A 63 -2.19 9.31 6.66
CA MET A 63 -1.89 10.60 7.28
C MET A 63 -1.06 11.49 6.34
N PRO A 64 -1.19 12.83 6.44
CA PRO A 64 -0.29 13.74 5.75
C PRO A 64 1.13 13.60 6.32
N GLY A 65 2.14 13.64 5.46
CA GLY A 65 3.55 13.56 5.84
C GLY A 65 4.35 14.74 5.32
N SER A 66 4.74 15.66 6.20
CA SER A 66 5.69 16.74 5.82
C SER A 66 6.99 16.12 5.34
N SER A 67 7.58 16.70 4.31
CA SER A 67 8.79 16.21 3.63
C SER A 67 8.64 14.81 2.99
N GLN A 68 7.41 14.31 2.84
CA GLN A 68 7.07 13.03 2.21
C GLN A 68 5.75 13.12 1.43
N ALA A 69 5.33 14.33 1.04
CA ALA A 69 3.99 14.57 0.49
C ALA A 69 3.65 13.67 -0.70
N VAL A 70 4.58 13.52 -1.65
CA VAL A 70 4.37 12.68 -2.84
C VAL A 70 4.23 11.20 -2.44
N TYR A 71 5.15 10.70 -1.62
CA TYR A 71 5.10 9.31 -1.17
C TYR A 71 3.81 8.98 -0.42
N ASN A 72 3.45 9.78 0.59
CA ASN A 72 2.21 9.58 1.35
C ASN A 72 0.98 9.65 0.43
N GLY A 73 0.96 10.59 -0.51
CA GLY A 73 -0.10 10.69 -1.51
C GLY A 73 -0.22 9.45 -2.39
N THR A 74 0.91 8.88 -2.86
CA THR A 74 0.87 7.63 -3.63
C THR A 74 0.38 6.44 -2.81
N LYS A 75 0.74 6.38 -1.53
CA LYS A 75 0.28 5.30 -0.64
C LYS A 75 -1.19 5.45 -0.26
N ALA A 76 -1.68 6.67 -0.06
CA ALA A 76 -3.12 6.93 0.11
C ALA A 76 -3.93 6.47 -1.10
N PHE A 77 -3.42 6.74 -2.31
CA PHE A 77 -4.04 6.24 -3.54
C PHE A 77 -4.10 4.70 -3.55
N ILE A 78 -2.97 4.04 -3.30
CA ILE A 78 -2.87 2.57 -3.34
C ILE A 78 -3.74 1.91 -2.27
N ASP A 79 -3.78 2.45 -1.05
CA ASP A 79 -4.62 1.94 0.03
C ASP A 79 -6.10 2.00 -0.37
N SER A 80 -6.57 3.16 -0.81
CA SER A 80 -7.95 3.36 -1.26
C SER A 80 -8.30 2.48 -2.48
N PHE A 81 -7.42 2.43 -3.47
CA PHE A 81 -7.57 1.61 -4.65
C PHE A 81 -7.69 0.12 -4.31
N SER A 82 -6.90 -0.37 -3.36
CA SER A 82 -6.91 -1.79 -2.94
C SER A 82 -8.27 -2.21 -2.39
N PHE A 83 -8.91 -1.38 -1.57
CA PHE A 83 -10.24 -1.65 -1.03
C PHE A 83 -11.32 -1.62 -2.13
N ALA A 84 -11.24 -0.64 -3.03
CA ALA A 84 -12.17 -0.55 -4.16
C ALA A 84 -12.06 -1.77 -5.07
N LEU A 85 -10.84 -2.15 -5.49
CA LEU A 85 -10.59 -3.30 -6.34
C LEU A 85 -11.07 -4.60 -5.68
N ARG A 86 -10.87 -4.76 -4.38
CA ARG A 86 -11.41 -5.91 -3.63
C ARG A 86 -12.92 -6.01 -3.77
N ASN A 87 -13.64 -4.89 -3.62
CA ASN A 87 -15.09 -4.88 -3.74
C ASN A 87 -15.54 -5.18 -5.18
N GLU A 88 -14.85 -4.65 -6.19
CA GLU A 88 -15.14 -4.93 -7.60
C GLU A 88 -14.95 -6.42 -7.95
N LEU A 89 -14.03 -7.11 -7.28
CA LEU A 89 -13.70 -8.51 -7.53
C LEU A 89 -14.42 -9.51 -6.60
N LYS A 90 -15.29 -9.06 -5.69
CA LYS A 90 -15.89 -9.88 -4.63
C LYS A 90 -16.56 -11.18 -5.10
N ASP A 91 -17.17 -11.14 -6.29
CA ASP A 91 -17.91 -12.28 -6.86
C ASP A 91 -17.13 -13.03 -7.95
N SER A 92 -15.85 -12.71 -8.13
CA SER A 92 -15.01 -13.23 -9.21
C SER A 92 -14.15 -14.44 -8.84
N GLY A 93 -14.13 -14.85 -7.56
CA GLY A 93 -13.18 -15.85 -7.06
C GLY A 93 -11.76 -15.31 -6.83
N VAL A 94 -11.54 -13.99 -7.03
CA VAL A 94 -10.25 -13.32 -6.76
C VAL A 94 -10.35 -12.51 -5.46
N THR A 95 -9.37 -12.66 -4.57
CA THR A 95 -9.28 -11.87 -3.36
C THR A 95 -8.14 -10.86 -3.42
N VAL A 96 -8.36 -9.68 -2.84
CA VAL A 96 -7.35 -8.63 -2.73
C VAL A 96 -7.10 -8.33 -1.26
N THR A 97 -5.84 -8.27 -0.86
CA THR A 97 -5.38 -7.93 0.49
C THR A 97 -4.45 -6.73 0.42
N CYS A 98 -4.71 -5.69 1.20
CA CYS A 98 -3.80 -4.56 1.35
C CYS A 98 -2.86 -4.81 2.54
N LEU A 99 -1.55 -4.92 2.28
CA LEU A 99 -0.54 -4.91 3.32
C LEU A 99 -0.15 -3.46 3.59
N MET A 100 -0.33 -3.01 4.82
CA MET A 100 -0.04 -1.63 5.25
C MET A 100 1.12 -1.65 6.28
N PRO A 101 2.37 -1.67 5.83
CA PRO A 101 3.51 -1.64 6.73
C PRO A 101 3.63 -0.29 7.44
N GLY A 102 4.08 -0.35 8.70
CA GLY A 102 4.73 0.79 9.35
C GLY A 102 6.18 0.95 8.88
N ALA A 103 6.97 1.73 9.63
CA ALA A 103 8.40 1.84 9.37
C ALA A 103 9.07 0.47 9.48
N THR A 104 9.72 0.03 8.41
CA THR A 104 10.32 -1.30 8.29
C THR A 104 11.81 -1.16 8.01
N ASP A 105 12.63 -1.98 8.65
CA ASP A 105 14.10 -1.92 8.55
C ASP A 105 14.59 -2.48 7.22
N THR A 106 14.62 -1.62 6.22
CA THR A 106 15.05 -1.91 4.86
C THR A 106 15.87 -0.74 4.32
N HIS A 107 16.51 -0.90 3.18
CA HIS A 107 17.16 0.21 2.47
C HIS A 107 16.20 1.27 1.90
N PHE A 108 14.90 1.19 2.21
CA PHE A 108 13.89 2.11 1.71
C PHE A 108 14.17 3.56 2.12
N PHE A 109 14.44 3.80 3.41
CA PHE A 109 14.68 5.15 3.94
C PHE A 109 15.95 5.79 3.40
N GLU A 110 16.99 4.98 3.18
CA GLU A 110 18.23 5.41 2.55
C GLU A 110 18.00 5.81 1.09
N ARG A 111 17.37 4.93 0.30
CA ARG A 111 17.09 5.18 -1.12
C ARG A 111 16.13 6.33 -1.35
N ALA A 112 15.23 6.57 -0.40
CA ALA A 112 14.24 7.65 -0.46
C ALA A 112 14.77 9.00 0.07
N ASP A 113 16.00 9.04 0.56
CA ASP A 113 16.59 10.21 1.24
C ASP A 113 15.72 10.67 2.43
N MET A 114 15.28 9.71 3.24
CA MET A 114 14.33 9.90 4.34
C MET A 114 14.92 9.58 5.72
N LEU A 115 16.22 9.29 5.82
CA LEU A 115 16.86 8.93 7.11
C LEU A 115 16.74 10.04 8.17
N ALA A 116 16.70 11.30 7.74
CA ALA A 116 16.53 12.45 8.63
C ALA A 116 15.09 12.69 9.08
N THR A 117 14.11 11.99 8.50
CA THR A 117 12.69 12.12 8.88
C THR A 117 12.41 11.42 10.21
N GLN A 118 11.29 11.77 10.85
CA GLN A 118 10.86 11.09 12.08
C GLN A 118 10.69 9.57 11.85
N ALA A 119 10.11 9.17 10.74
CA ALA A 119 9.95 7.75 10.38
C ALA A 119 11.32 7.06 10.13
N GLY A 120 12.27 7.77 9.52
CA GLY A 120 13.62 7.26 9.27
C GLY A 120 14.45 7.06 10.53
N ARG A 121 14.23 7.88 11.57
CA ARG A 121 14.93 7.82 12.86
C ARG A 121 14.26 6.90 13.88
N GLY A 122 12.99 6.58 13.68
CA GLY A 122 12.22 5.78 14.61
C GLY A 122 12.61 4.31 14.61
N GLU A 123 12.05 3.59 15.57
CA GLU A 123 12.18 2.14 15.63
C GLU A 123 11.47 1.50 14.42
N LYS A 124 12.11 0.51 13.83
CA LYS A 124 11.64 -0.15 12.61
C LYS A 124 11.31 -1.60 12.88
N ALA A 125 10.28 -2.10 12.20
CA ALA A 125 9.92 -3.51 12.25
C ALA A 125 10.89 -4.37 11.43
N ASN A 126 11.00 -5.64 11.81
CA ASN A 126 11.74 -6.61 11.02
C ASN A 126 11.00 -6.88 9.70
N PRO A 127 11.66 -6.78 8.54
CA PRO A 127 11.01 -6.98 7.25
C PRO A 127 10.49 -8.42 7.05
N ALA A 128 11.12 -9.41 7.66
CA ALA A 128 10.64 -10.79 7.59
C ALA A 128 9.30 -10.97 8.32
N ASP A 129 9.14 -10.33 9.48
CA ASP A 129 7.89 -10.39 10.24
C ASP A 129 6.75 -9.69 9.47
N VAL A 130 7.03 -8.53 8.89
CA VAL A 130 6.07 -7.79 8.03
C VAL A 130 5.65 -8.66 6.84
N ALA A 131 6.59 -9.32 6.18
CA ALA A 131 6.30 -10.20 5.07
C ALA A 131 5.46 -11.42 5.48
N GLN A 132 5.75 -12.02 6.63
CA GLN A 132 4.98 -13.14 7.18
C GLN A 132 3.54 -12.75 7.53
N GLU A 133 3.35 -11.60 8.17
CA GLU A 133 2.01 -11.07 8.49
C GLU A 133 1.21 -10.82 7.20
N GLY A 134 1.82 -10.19 6.18
CA GLY A 134 1.20 -9.97 4.88
C GLY A 134 0.81 -11.26 4.18
N TYR A 135 1.71 -12.24 4.16
CA TYR A 135 1.44 -13.53 3.53
C TYR A 135 0.35 -14.32 4.26
N ALA A 136 0.33 -14.27 5.59
CA ALA A 136 -0.73 -14.92 6.37
C ALA A 136 -2.10 -14.28 6.10
N ALA A 137 -2.17 -12.94 6.03
CA ALA A 137 -3.39 -12.21 5.68
C ALA A 137 -3.88 -12.55 4.26
N LEU A 138 -2.97 -12.58 3.29
CA LEU A 138 -3.25 -13.00 1.90
C LEU A 138 -3.85 -14.41 1.84
N LYS A 139 -3.27 -15.37 2.55
CA LYS A 139 -3.77 -16.75 2.59
C LYS A 139 -5.16 -16.86 3.21
N LYS A 140 -5.45 -16.03 4.20
CA LYS A 140 -6.77 -15.99 4.86
C LYS A 140 -7.80 -15.17 4.07
N GLY A 141 -7.40 -14.49 2.99
CA GLY A 141 -8.28 -13.62 2.22
C GLY A 141 -8.75 -12.38 2.99
N GLN A 142 -7.96 -11.91 3.96
CA GLN A 142 -8.26 -10.69 4.71
C GLN A 142 -8.25 -9.47 3.78
N ASP A 143 -9.04 -8.44 4.12
CA ASP A 143 -9.09 -7.21 3.34
C ASP A 143 -7.82 -6.38 3.48
N HIS A 144 -7.25 -6.32 4.69
CA HIS A 144 -5.98 -5.66 4.96
C HIS A 144 -5.29 -6.24 6.19
N VAL A 145 -4.03 -5.87 6.35
CA VAL A 145 -3.26 -6.07 7.56
C VAL A 145 -2.30 -4.89 7.78
N VAL A 146 -2.32 -4.34 8.99
CA VAL A 146 -1.32 -3.36 9.44
C VAL A 146 -0.19 -4.15 10.11
N ALA A 147 0.98 -4.13 9.50
CA ALA A 147 2.13 -4.91 9.93
C ALA A 147 3.27 -4.03 10.46
N GLY A 148 4.00 -4.55 11.44
CA GLY A 148 5.17 -3.86 11.98
C GLY A 148 4.83 -2.58 12.78
N TRP A 149 3.62 -2.44 13.28
CA TRP A 149 3.20 -1.33 14.14
C TRP A 149 3.07 -1.81 15.58
N LYS A 150 3.88 -1.28 16.49
CA LYS A 150 3.89 -1.76 17.88
C LYS A 150 2.63 -1.43 18.66
N ASP A 151 1.94 -0.35 18.31
CA ASP A 151 0.66 0.03 18.93
C ASP A 151 -0.52 -0.40 18.05
N LYS A 152 -0.88 -1.67 18.11
CA LYS A 152 -2.12 -2.19 17.49
C LYS A 152 -3.40 -1.50 18.01
N ALA A 153 -3.30 -0.73 19.10
CA ALA A 153 -4.40 0.03 19.66
C ALA A 153 -4.82 1.24 18.80
N THR A 154 -3.94 1.79 17.97
CA THR A 154 -4.25 2.86 17.00
C THR A 154 -4.73 2.33 15.65
N GLY A 155 -4.69 1.05 15.42
CA GLY A 155 -5.29 0.37 14.25
C GLY A 155 -6.82 0.41 14.20
N ALA A 156 -7.46 1.03 15.20
CA ALA A 156 -8.86 1.48 15.12
C ALA A 156 -9.03 2.78 14.32
N LEU A 157 -8.08 3.11 13.44
CA LEU A 157 -8.27 4.13 12.43
C LEU A 157 -9.34 3.64 11.45
N THR A 158 -10.55 3.94 11.89
CA THR A 158 -11.80 4.08 11.13
C THR A 158 -11.72 3.52 9.71
N ARG A 159 -12.21 2.29 9.56
CA ARG A 159 -12.86 1.88 8.32
C ARG A 159 -13.67 3.07 7.82
N PRO A 160 -13.44 3.59 6.61
CA PRO A 160 -14.51 4.28 5.94
C PRO A 160 -15.64 3.25 5.89
N ALA A 161 -16.77 3.57 6.50
CA ALA A 161 -17.93 2.74 6.41
C ALA A 161 -18.15 2.46 4.92
N ALA A 162 -18.15 1.20 4.56
CA ALA A 162 -18.61 0.77 3.26
C ALA A 162 -20.14 0.96 3.27
N ASP A 163 -20.59 2.22 3.23
CA ASP A 163 -21.96 2.57 2.93
C ASP A 163 -22.18 2.29 1.43
N GLY A 164 -22.48 1.03 1.18
CA GLY A 164 -22.85 0.52 -0.14
C GLY A 164 -24.25 0.88 -0.55
N ASP A 165 -24.75 2.09 -0.25
CA ASP A 165 -26.14 2.41 -0.62
C ASP A 165 -26.44 3.89 -0.91
N ARG A 166 -25.47 4.69 -1.36
CA ARG A 166 -25.79 6.06 -1.80
C ARG A 166 -25.09 6.48 -3.09
N ILE A 167 -25.29 5.74 -4.18
CA ILE A 167 -25.22 6.32 -5.52
C ILE A 167 -26.38 5.74 -6.32
N ARG A 168 -27.59 6.21 -6.05
CA ARG A 168 -28.69 6.27 -6.99
C ARG A 168 -29.19 7.71 -6.98
N GLY A 169 -28.84 8.44 -8.01
CA GLY A 169 -29.26 9.78 -8.31
C GLY A 169 -28.65 10.21 -9.60
#